data_66148a9346666e49d09835374b0927bc
#
_entry.id   66148a9346666e49d09835374b0927bc
#
_cell.length_a   1.000
_cell.length_b   1.000
_cell.length_c   1.000
_cell.angle_alpha   90.00
_cell.angle_beta   90.00
_cell.angle_gamma   90.00
#
_symmetry.space_group_name_H-M   'P 1'
#
loop_
_entity.id
_entity.type
_entity.pdbx_description
1 polymer ?
#
loop_
_entity_poly.entity_id
_entity_poly.type
_entity_poly.pdbx_seq_one_letter_code
_entity_poly.pdbx_strand_id
1 'polypeptide(L)'
;VWGGCSLGPGCVVGFGSEIKHSVFGCNVWTHRNYVGDSVVSDNCSFGAGTITANWRFDSEAVSVRVGDGRISTGTDKFGVIMAEGCQTGSNSVLMPGVKVGPNSIVGPGVTLLDDLPP
;
A
#
# COMPACT_ATOMS: atom_id res chain seq x y z
N VAL A 1 -15.36 3.18 1.41
CA VAL A 1 -14.77 2.14 0.56
C VAL A 1 -15.36 2.26 -0.83
N TRP A 2 -14.51 2.35 -1.83
CA TRP A 2 -14.93 2.41 -3.22
C TRP A 2 -15.38 1.02 -3.71
N GLY A 3 -16.12 0.99 -4.81
CA GLY A 3 -16.39 -0.26 -5.53
C GLY A 3 -15.09 -0.89 -6.04
N GLY A 4 -15.14 -2.21 -6.31
CA GLY A 4 -13.96 -2.93 -6.81
C GLY A 4 -12.91 -3.25 -5.75
N CYS A 5 -13.23 -3.16 -4.46
CA CYS A 5 -12.36 -3.59 -3.38
C CYS A 5 -12.75 -4.98 -2.88
N SER A 6 -11.75 -5.72 -2.39
CA SER A 6 -11.93 -6.99 -1.70
C SER A 6 -11.23 -6.92 -0.35
N LEU A 7 -11.98 -7.08 0.73
CA LEU A 7 -11.45 -7.02 2.09
C LEU A 7 -11.70 -8.36 2.77
N GLY A 8 -10.64 -8.98 3.25
CA GLY A 8 -10.73 -10.25 3.96
C GLY A 8 -11.34 -10.11 5.36
N PRO A 9 -11.57 -11.24 6.04
CA PRO A 9 -12.15 -11.22 7.38
C PRO A 9 -11.24 -10.52 8.39
N GLY A 10 -11.85 -9.89 9.38
CA GLY A 10 -11.13 -9.20 10.45
C GLY A 10 -10.51 -7.87 10.05
N CYS A 11 -10.76 -7.36 8.86
CA CYS A 11 -10.27 -6.04 8.46
C CYS A 11 -11.01 -4.93 9.19
N VAL A 12 -10.28 -3.87 9.52
CA VAL A 12 -10.83 -2.66 10.12
C VAL A 12 -10.54 -1.48 9.22
N VAL A 13 -11.58 -0.81 8.77
CA VAL A 13 -11.46 0.44 8.03
C VAL A 13 -11.83 1.58 8.96
N GLY A 14 -10.83 2.31 9.43
CA GLY A 14 -11.03 3.39 10.38
C GLY A 14 -11.81 4.56 9.79
N PHE A 15 -12.41 5.34 10.67
CA PHE A 15 -13.20 6.50 10.26
C PHE A 15 -12.36 7.50 9.46
N GLY A 16 -12.92 7.98 8.37
CA GLY A 16 -12.24 8.93 7.49
C GLY A 16 -11.24 8.30 6.53
N SER A 17 -11.14 6.97 6.49
CA SER A 17 -10.29 6.27 5.52
C SER A 17 -10.97 6.17 4.17
N GLU A 18 -10.13 6.20 3.13
CA GLU A 18 -10.55 5.94 1.77
C GLU A 18 -9.78 4.72 1.24
N ILE A 19 -10.52 3.66 0.89
CA ILE A 19 -9.97 2.44 0.29
C ILE A 19 -10.53 2.35 -1.12
N LYS A 20 -9.64 2.30 -2.12
CA LYS A 20 -10.03 2.37 -3.52
C LYS A 20 -9.33 1.28 -4.33
N HIS A 21 -10.10 0.47 -5.06
CA HIS A 21 -9.60 -0.58 -5.97
C HIS A 21 -8.45 -1.40 -5.35
N SER A 22 -8.63 -1.85 -4.13
CA SER A 22 -7.56 -2.53 -3.38
C SER A 22 -8.02 -3.90 -2.92
N VAL A 23 -7.04 -4.78 -2.72
CA VAL A 23 -7.27 -6.12 -2.17
C VAL A 23 -6.55 -6.21 -0.83
N PHE A 24 -7.30 -6.50 0.22
CA PHE A 24 -6.78 -6.75 1.55
C PHE A 24 -6.96 -8.22 1.91
N GLY A 25 -5.93 -8.83 2.46
CA GLY A 25 -6.03 -10.12 3.10
C GLY A 25 -6.81 -10.06 4.41
N CYS A 26 -6.49 -10.93 5.34
CA CYS A 26 -7.16 -11.01 6.64
C CYS A 26 -6.51 -10.04 7.64
N ASN A 27 -7.30 -9.47 8.54
CA ASN A 27 -6.81 -8.68 9.67
C ASN A 27 -5.93 -7.50 9.23
N VAL A 28 -6.32 -6.78 8.20
CA VAL A 28 -5.68 -5.53 7.78
C VAL A 28 -6.38 -4.38 8.47
N TRP A 29 -5.63 -3.59 9.21
CA TRP A 29 -6.19 -2.51 10.03
C TRP A 29 -5.75 -1.16 9.49
N THR A 30 -6.71 -0.29 9.25
CA THR A 30 -6.48 1.12 8.91
C THR A 30 -7.05 1.99 10.01
N HIS A 31 -6.52 3.20 10.11
CA HIS A 31 -7.03 4.24 11.00
C HIS A 31 -7.66 5.36 10.19
N ARG A 32 -6.84 6.29 9.74
CA ARG A 32 -7.28 7.40 8.90
C ARG A 32 -6.32 7.47 7.73
N ASN A 33 -6.61 6.70 6.70
CA ASN A 33 -5.68 6.41 5.61
C ASN A 33 -6.30 6.62 4.24
N TYR A 34 -5.44 6.86 3.26
CA TYR A 34 -5.78 6.62 1.87
C TYR A 34 -4.99 5.41 1.37
N VAL A 35 -5.69 4.36 0.94
CA VAL A 35 -5.07 3.17 0.33
C VAL A 35 -5.72 2.97 -1.03
N GLY A 36 -4.98 3.25 -2.08
CA GLY A 36 -5.49 3.18 -3.45
C GLY A 36 -4.72 2.21 -4.33
N ASP A 37 -5.44 1.42 -5.10
CA ASP A 37 -4.91 0.54 -6.14
C ASP A 37 -3.77 -0.34 -5.63
N SER A 38 -3.95 -0.92 -4.45
CA SER A 38 -2.91 -1.62 -3.71
C SER A 38 -3.29 -3.05 -3.39
N VAL A 39 -2.27 -3.87 -3.14
CA VAL A 39 -2.43 -5.25 -2.65
C VAL A 39 -1.75 -5.33 -1.29
N VAL A 40 -2.53 -5.66 -0.27
CA VAL A 40 -2.06 -5.72 1.11
C VAL A 40 -2.36 -7.12 1.65
N SER A 41 -1.33 -7.83 2.06
CA SER A 41 -1.46 -9.17 2.58
C SER A 41 -1.96 -9.17 4.04
N ASP A 42 -1.96 -10.33 4.66
CA ASP A 42 -2.54 -10.54 5.98
C ASP A 42 -1.78 -9.81 7.09
N ASN A 43 -2.50 -9.46 8.14
CA ASN A 43 -1.92 -8.96 9.40
C ASN A 43 -1.09 -7.68 9.24
N CYS A 44 -1.47 -6.83 8.33
CA CYS A 44 -0.84 -5.52 8.15
C CYS A 44 -1.60 -4.45 8.90
N SER A 45 -0.88 -3.42 9.36
CA SER A 45 -1.52 -2.27 9.99
C SER A 45 -0.92 -0.97 9.50
N PHE A 46 -1.80 -0.01 9.26
CA PHE A 46 -1.42 1.33 8.81
C PHE A 46 -1.54 2.31 9.96
N GLY A 47 -0.46 2.99 10.29
CA GLY A 47 -0.51 4.12 11.20
C GLY A 47 -1.36 5.25 10.62
N ALA A 48 -1.98 6.04 11.48
CA ALA A 48 -2.86 7.12 11.07
C ALA A 48 -2.13 8.09 10.14
N GLY A 49 -2.78 8.49 9.06
CA GLY A 49 -2.23 9.43 8.09
C GLY A 49 -1.32 8.78 7.03
N THR A 50 -1.04 7.50 7.11
CA THR A 50 -0.29 6.82 6.06
C THR A 50 -1.07 6.85 4.75
N ILE A 51 -0.37 7.14 3.66
CA ILE A 51 -0.93 7.24 2.32
C ILE A 51 -0.15 6.33 1.37
N THR A 52 -0.86 5.56 0.55
CA THR A 52 -0.26 4.90 -0.59
C THR A 52 -0.48 5.77 -1.83
N ALA A 53 0.58 6.40 -2.32
CA ALA A 53 0.50 7.16 -3.56
C ALA A 53 0.32 6.19 -4.73
N ASN A 54 -0.54 6.53 -5.68
CA ASN A 54 -0.91 5.63 -6.76
C ASN A 54 -0.80 6.25 -8.16
N TRP A 55 -0.19 7.42 -8.27
CA TRP A 55 -0.08 8.17 -9.52
C TRP A 55 1.32 8.76 -9.64
N ARG A 56 1.94 8.63 -10.82
CA ARG A 56 3.22 9.26 -11.12
C ARG A 56 3.01 10.67 -11.66
N PHE A 57 3.92 11.57 -11.36
CA PHE A 57 3.83 12.94 -11.85
C PHE A 57 3.96 13.05 -13.37
N ASP A 58 4.65 12.09 -14.01
CA ASP A 58 4.81 12.06 -15.47
C ASP A 58 3.60 11.41 -16.18
N SER A 59 2.60 10.96 -15.44
CA SER A 59 1.40 10.31 -15.95
C SER A 59 1.66 9.00 -16.70
N GLU A 60 2.86 8.46 -16.59
CA GLU A 60 3.21 7.18 -17.20
C GLU A 60 2.70 6.00 -16.38
N ALA A 61 2.69 4.83 -17.00
CA ALA A 61 2.32 3.60 -16.28
C ALA A 61 3.28 3.34 -15.12
N VAL A 62 2.73 2.89 -13.99
CA VAL A 62 3.53 2.51 -12.83
C VAL A 62 4.24 1.21 -13.13
N SER A 63 5.49 1.09 -12.74
CA SER A 63 6.27 -0.14 -12.85
C SER A 63 6.68 -0.64 -11.48
N VAL A 64 6.90 -1.96 -11.37
CA VAL A 64 7.43 -2.59 -10.17
C VAL A 64 8.77 -3.23 -10.47
N ARG A 65 9.65 -3.25 -9.49
CA ARG A 65 10.94 -3.91 -9.61
C ARG A 65 10.76 -5.42 -9.48
N VAL A 66 11.31 -6.17 -10.42
CA VAL A 66 11.32 -7.64 -10.37
C VAL A 66 12.74 -8.07 -10.73
N GLY A 67 13.46 -8.68 -9.76
CA GLY A 67 14.87 -9.00 -9.95
C GLY A 67 15.70 -7.75 -10.26
N ASP A 68 16.46 -7.78 -11.33
CA ASP A 68 17.31 -6.67 -11.76
C ASP A 68 16.62 -5.67 -12.69
N GLY A 69 15.38 -5.95 -13.05
CA GLY A 69 14.62 -5.13 -13.99
C GLY A 69 13.35 -4.57 -13.40
N ARG A 70 12.57 -3.91 -14.24
CA ARG A 70 11.25 -3.41 -13.87
C ARG A 70 10.21 -3.93 -14.85
N ILE A 71 9.03 -4.20 -14.35
CA ILE A 71 7.88 -4.64 -15.16
C ILE A 71 6.78 -3.58 -15.05
N SER A 72 6.25 -3.16 -16.19
CA SER A 72 5.11 -2.26 -16.21
C SER A 72 3.87 -2.97 -15.68
N THR A 73 3.11 -2.29 -14.83
CA THR A 73 1.80 -2.78 -14.38
C THR A 73 0.73 -2.66 -15.46
N GLY A 74 1.02 -1.92 -16.53
CA GLY A 74 0.06 -1.65 -17.60
C GLY A 74 -1.01 -0.63 -17.22
N THR A 75 -0.89 0.02 -16.07
CA THR A 75 -1.86 1.02 -15.60
C THR A 75 -1.14 2.23 -15.01
N ASP A 76 -1.76 3.38 -15.14
CA ASP A 76 -1.29 4.62 -14.53
C ASP A 76 -1.76 4.79 -13.07
N LYS A 77 -2.59 3.88 -12.58
CA LYS A 77 -3.09 3.85 -11.20
C LYS A 77 -2.64 2.56 -10.53
N PHE A 78 -1.60 2.65 -9.72
CA PHE A 78 -1.09 1.51 -8.97
C PHE A 78 -0.38 2.01 -7.71
N GLY A 79 -0.74 1.45 -6.56
CA GLY A 79 -0.19 1.82 -5.27
C GLY A 79 0.96 0.93 -4.85
N VAL A 80 0.77 0.16 -3.80
CA VAL A 80 1.84 -0.64 -3.19
C VAL A 80 1.45 -2.11 -3.14
N ILE A 81 2.48 -2.95 -2.98
CA ILE A 81 2.35 -4.37 -2.66
C ILE A 81 2.96 -4.56 -1.28
N MET A 82 2.14 -4.89 -0.28
CA MET A 82 2.62 -5.15 1.08
C MET A 82 2.49 -6.64 1.41
N ALA A 83 3.60 -7.24 1.79
CA ALA A 83 3.61 -8.61 2.28
C ALA A 83 3.03 -8.68 3.70
N GLU A 84 2.88 -9.89 4.22
CA GLU A 84 2.24 -10.11 5.52
C GLU A 84 3.02 -9.49 6.68
N GLY A 85 2.30 -9.10 7.71
CA GLY A 85 2.87 -8.65 8.97
C GLY A 85 3.53 -7.28 8.93
N CYS A 86 3.30 -6.50 7.88
CA CYS A 86 3.90 -5.18 7.77
C CYS A 86 3.16 -4.13 8.59
N GLN A 87 3.91 -3.15 9.08
CA GLN A 87 3.35 -2.02 9.81
C GLN A 87 3.91 -0.72 9.25
N THR A 88 3.07 0.31 9.22
CA THR A 88 3.54 1.66 8.89
C THR A 88 3.30 2.60 10.07
N GLY A 89 4.28 3.46 10.32
CA GLY A 89 4.15 4.53 11.29
C GLY A 89 3.27 5.67 10.78
N SER A 90 2.81 6.51 11.68
CA SER A 90 1.92 7.61 11.33
C SER A 90 2.53 8.54 10.28
N ASN A 91 1.70 9.02 9.37
CA ASN A 91 2.07 9.98 8.33
C ASN A 91 3.20 9.54 7.40
N SER A 92 3.38 8.24 7.23
CA SER A 92 4.29 7.74 6.20
C SER A 92 3.64 7.79 4.82
N VAL A 93 4.46 7.86 3.79
CA VAL A 93 4.02 7.86 2.40
C VAL A 93 4.73 6.73 1.65
N LEU A 94 3.97 5.87 1.02
CA LEU A 94 4.50 4.79 0.19
C LEU A 94 4.29 5.17 -1.28
N MET A 95 5.37 5.22 -2.04
CA MET A 95 5.33 5.69 -3.43
C MET A 95 4.84 4.61 -4.40
N PRO A 96 4.31 5.00 -5.58
CA PRO A 96 3.71 4.04 -6.51
C PRO A 96 4.67 2.92 -6.92
N GLY A 97 4.19 1.68 -6.87
CA GLY A 97 4.95 0.51 -7.30
C GLY A 97 5.92 -0.05 -6.26
N VAL A 98 5.96 0.52 -5.06
CA VAL A 98 6.84 0.05 -4.00
C VAL A 98 6.32 -1.27 -3.44
N LYS A 99 7.24 -2.18 -3.16
CA LYS A 99 6.96 -3.45 -2.47
C LYS A 99 7.56 -3.41 -1.08
N VAL A 100 6.78 -3.84 -0.09
CA VAL A 100 7.22 -3.93 1.31
C VAL A 100 7.30 -5.41 1.68
N GLY A 101 8.48 -5.88 2.00
CA GLY A 101 8.75 -7.27 2.34
C GLY A 101 8.11 -7.67 3.66
N PRO A 102 7.94 -8.98 3.92
CA PRO A 102 7.19 -9.43 5.09
C PRO A 102 7.82 -8.97 6.40
N ASN A 103 6.96 -8.69 7.37
CA ASN A 103 7.30 -8.27 8.73
C ASN A 103 8.16 -7.00 8.79
N SER A 104 8.08 -6.16 7.78
CA SER A 104 8.83 -4.89 7.74
C SER A 104 8.06 -3.79 8.44
N ILE A 105 8.80 -2.81 8.93
CA ILE A 105 8.24 -1.61 9.57
C ILE A 105 8.71 -0.39 8.80
N VAL A 106 7.77 0.42 8.37
CA VAL A 106 8.04 1.75 7.80
C VAL A 106 7.87 2.76 8.92
N GLY A 107 8.93 3.48 9.25
CA GLY A 107 8.89 4.44 10.37
C GLY A 107 7.93 5.61 10.13
N PRO A 108 7.53 6.30 11.20
CA PRO A 108 6.64 7.45 11.06
C PRO A 108 7.29 8.58 10.26
N GLY A 109 6.49 9.25 9.44
CA GLY A 109 6.93 10.37 8.63
C GLY A 109 7.88 9.99 7.48
N VAL A 110 8.13 8.71 7.27
CA VAL A 110 9.03 8.25 6.19
C VAL A 110 8.30 8.30 4.85
N THR A 111 8.98 8.80 3.82
CA THR A 111 8.56 8.65 2.44
C THR A 111 9.37 7.50 1.83
N LEU A 112 8.72 6.38 1.59
CA LEU A 112 9.37 5.19 1.06
C LEU A 112 9.39 5.28 -0.47
N LEU A 113 10.59 5.51 -1.02
CA LEU A 113 10.79 5.71 -2.46
C LEU A 113 11.13 4.41 -3.20
N ASP A 114 11.69 3.44 -2.49
CA ASP A 114 12.14 2.16 -3.04
C ASP A 114 11.58 1.00 -2.23
N ASP A 115 11.70 -0.20 -2.78
CA ASP A 115 11.29 -1.41 -2.10
C ASP A 115 12.00 -1.58 -0.75
N LEU A 116 11.27 -2.08 0.22
CA LEU A 116 11.80 -2.41 1.53
C LEU A 116 11.86 -3.94 1.65
N PRO A 117 13.07 -4.54 1.67
CA PRO A 117 13.19 -6.00 1.84
C PRO A 117 12.79 -6.44 3.24
N PRO A 118 12.56 -7.75 3.41
CA PRO A 118 12.18 -8.30 4.72
C PRO A 118 13.23 -8.06 5.79
#